data_52ea4160ea034c3e2eed4a77a2c2f95e
#
_entry.id   52ea4160ea034c3e2eed4a77a2c2f95e
#
_cell.length_a   1.000
_cell.length_b   1.000
_cell.length_c   1.000
_cell.angle_alpha   90.00
_cell.angle_beta   90.00
_cell.angle_gamma   90.00
#
_symmetry.space_group_name_H-M   'P 1'
#
loop_
_entity.id
_entity.type
_entity.pdbx_description
1 polymer ?
#
loop_
_entity_poly.entity_id
_entity_poly.type
_entity_poly.pdbx_seq_one_letter_code
_entity_poly.pdbx_strand_id
1 'polypeptide(L)'
;MVDKNSAEDLQNAGRLKQIRMVAGLINQQNRKAMPIIIGSAVGIIVVFVLVGLFTKLAAFLIPLGVLLGLLAAMILFGRFAQRAQYSMIEGQPGAAAAVLQGMRGNWTVTPAVTANRNLDVVHRAVGRPGVVLVGEGAPSRLAGLMAAEKKKTARVAHDVPIFEFQVGNEEGQVPVNRLQRKIARLPRNLSATAVSDLNYRLKALQPSMQMPKGPLPKGARQPRMPRPKVR
;
A
#
# COMPACT_ATOMS: atom_id res chain seq x y z
N MET A 1 3.84 2.89 -19.76
CA MET A 1 3.50 4.32 -19.60
C MET A 1 2.01 4.38 -19.25
N VAL A 2 1.66 4.42 -17.98
CA VAL A 2 0.25 4.54 -17.56
C VAL A 2 -0.06 6.03 -17.55
N ASP A 3 -1.01 6.42 -18.39
CA ASP A 3 -1.40 7.80 -18.60
C ASP A 3 -1.80 8.49 -17.28
N LYS A 4 -1.07 9.54 -16.91
CA LYS A 4 -1.41 10.45 -15.82
C LYS A 4 -2.83 11.02 -15.96
N ASN A 5 -3.33 11.08 -17.17
CA ASN A 5 -4.68 11.55 -17.51
C ASN A 5 -5.79 10.63 -17.00
N SER A 6 -5.50 9.31 -16.80
CA SER A 6 -6.52 8.37 -16.31
C SER A 6 -6.95 8.62 -14.86
N ALA A 7 -6.09 9.19 -14.02
CA ALA A 7 -6.42 9.48 -12.62
C ALA A 7 -7.21 10.79 -12.47
N GLU A 8 -6.90 11.79 -13.29
CA GLU A 8 -7.63 13.08 -13.33
C GLU A 8 -9.01 12.91 -13.96
N ASP A 9 -9.12 12.08 -15.01
CA ASP A 9 -10.40 11.72 -15.64
C ASP A 9 -11.33 10.95 -14.69
N LEU A 10 -10.79 10.18 -13.75
CA LEU A 10 -11.58 9.47 -12.72
C LEU A 10 -12.24 10.42 -11.71
N GLN A 11 -11.58 11.53 -11.37
CA GLN A 11 -12.12 12.49 -10.40
C GLN A 11 -13.27 13.34 -11.01
N ASN A 12 -13.21 13.61 -12.31
CA ASN A 12 -14.18 14.44 -13.03
C ASN A 12 -15.31 13.65 -13.71
N ALA A 13 -15.21 12.31 -13.75
CA ALA A 13 -16.22 11.46 -14.40
C ALA A 13 -17.41 11.20 -13.47
N GLY A 14 -18.63 11.25 -14.01
CA GLY A 14 -19.83 10.83 -13.30
C GLY A 14 -19.70 9.40 -12.74
N ARG A 15 -20.36 9.12 -11.60
CA ARG A 15 -20.27 7.84 -10.86
C ARG A 15 -20.38 6.58 -11.74
N LEU A 16 -21.26 6.59 -12.73
CA LEU A 16 -21.43 5.47 -13.66
C LEU A 16 -20.21 5.26 -14.57
N LYS A 17 -19.59 6.35 -15.04
CA LYS A 17 -18.38 6.30 -15.86
C LYS A 17 -17.20 5.77 -15.06
N GLN A 18 -17.08 6.15 -13.78
CA GLN A 18 -16.08 5.62 -12.85
C GLN A 18 -16.24 4.10 -12.66
N ILE A 19 -17.45 3.63 -12.40
CA ILE A 19 -17.74 2.19 -12.23
C ILE A 19 -17.37 1.42 -13.51
N ARG A 20 -17.75 1.94 -14.68
CA ARG A 20 -17.45 1.30 -15.97
C ARG A 20 -15.95 1.23 -16.27
N MET A 21 -15.20 2.28 -15.91
CA MET A 21 -13.74 2.34 -16.07
C MET A 21 -13.04 1.34 -15.15
N VAL A 22 -13.45 1.28 -13.85
CA VAL A 22 -12.94 0.29 -12.90
C VAL A 22 -13.28 -1.13 -13.33
N ALA A 23 -14.49 -1.37 -13.85
CA ALA A 23 -14.89 -2.66 -14.41
C ALA A 23 -14.01 -3.07 -15.62
N GLY A 24 -13.66 -2.11 -16.47
CA GLY A 24 -12.71 -2.32 -17.56
C GLY A 24 -11.33 -2.75 -17.09
N LEU A 25 -10.78 -2.07 -16.08
CA LEU A 25 -9.48 -2.41 -15.47
C LEU A 25 -9.50 -3.81 -14.84
N ILE A 26 -10.57 -4.15 -14.12
CA ILE A 26 -10.73 -5.49 -13.52
C ILE A 26 -10.74 -6.56 -14.63
N ASN A 27 -11.45 -6.31 -15.72
CA ASN A 27 -11.57 -7.26 -16.82
C ASN A 27 -10.26 -7.44 -17.60
N GLN A 28 -9.47 -6.38 -17.77
CA GLN A 28 -8.14 -6.47 -18.39
C GLN A 28 -7.20 -7.37 -17.58
N GLN A 29 -7.27 -7.27 -16.25
CA GLN A 29 -6.38 -8.04 -15.38
C GLN A 29 -6.86 -9.45 -15.11
N ASN A 30 -8.17 -9.65 -14.99
CA ASN A 30 -8.75 -10.97 -14.76
C ASN A 30 -10.10 -11.09 -15.51
N ARG A 31 -10.04 -11.68 -16.70
CA ARG A 31 -11.24 -11.94 -17.55
C ARG A 31 -12.33 -12.75 -16.84
N LYS A 32 -11.95 -13.54 -15.81
CA LYS A 32 -12.90 -14.35 -15.04
C LYS A 32 -13.60 -13.57 -13.92
N ALA A 33 -13.15 -12.35 -13.58
CA ALA A 33 -13.69 -11.60 -12.46
C ALA A 33 -15.16 -11.20 -12.67
N MET A 34 -15.49 -10.65 -13.84
CA MET A 34 -16.85 -10.24 -14.17
C MET A 34 -17.85 -11.39 -14.16
N PRO A 35 -17.60 -12.53 -14.86
CA PRO A 35 -18.53 -13.67 -14.78
C PRO A 35 -18.66 -14.25 -13.37
N ILE A 36 -17.64 -14.21 -12.53
CA ILE A 36 -17.74 -14.64 -11.12
C ILE A 36 -18.66 -13.70 -10.33
N ILE A 37 -18.53 -12.39 -10.50
CA ILE A 37 -19.38 -11.40 -9.80
C ILE A 37 -20.84 -11.58 -10.20
N ILE A 38 -21.12 -11.66 -11.50
CA ILE A 38 -22.48 -11.83 -12.01
C ILE A 38 -23.03 -13.19 -11.63
N GLY A 39 -22.25 -14.26 -11.80
CA GLY A 39 -22.66 -15.62 -11.47
C GLY A 39 -22.97 -15.82 -9.98
N SER A 40 -22.23 -15.18 -9.09
CA SER A 40 -22.52 -15.24 -7.64
C SER A 40 -23.83 -14.52 -7.28
N ALA A 41 -24.07 -13.34 -7.87
CA ALA A 41 -25.31 -12.60 -7.64
C ALA A 41 -26.53 -13.37 -8.14
N VAL A 42 -26.47 -13.86 -9.38
CA VAL A 42 -27.54 -14.66 -10.00
C VAL A 42 -27.76 -15.97 -9.23
N GLY A 43 -26.68 -16.65 -8.82
CA GLY A 43 -26.77 -17.88 -8.02
C GLY A 43 -27.52 -17.68 -6.72
N ILE A 44 -27.22 -16.60 -5.97
CA ILE A 44 -27.94 -16.26 -4.74
C ILE A 44 -29.40 -15.98 -5.03
N ILE A 45 -29.73 -15.20 -6.04
CA ILE A 45 -31.11 -14.87 -6.41
C ILE A 45 -31.88 -16.15 -6.74
N VAL A 46 -31.30 -17.03 -7.57
CA VAL A 46 -31.94 -18.30 -7.98
C VAL A 46 -32.22 -19.19 -6.77
N VAL A 47 -31.28 -19.32 -5.83
CA VAL A 47 -31.50 -20.09 -4.60
C VAL A 47 -32.68 -19.55 -3.80
N PHE A 48 -32.76 -18.23 -3.61
CA PHE A 48 -33.83 -17.60 -2.87
C PHE A 48 -35.20 -17.70 -3.57
N VAL A 49 -35.22 -17.63 -4.91
CA VAL A 49 -36.44 -17.85 -5.70
C VAL A 49 -36.90 -19.28 -5.54
N LEU A 50 -36.05 -20.28 -5.69
CA LEU A 50 -36.41 -21.68 -5.54
C LEU A 50 -36.95 -21.96 -4.14
N VAL A 51 -36.23 -21.55 -3.09
CA VAL A 51 -36.69 -21.73 -1.71
C VAL A 51 -38.03 -21.02 -1.48
N GLY A 52 -38.21 -19.81 -2.01
CA GLY A 52 -39.44 -19.04 -1.90
C GLY A 52 -40.65 -19.72 -2.53
N LEU A 53 -40.48 -20.36 -3.67
CA LEU A 53 -41.51 -21.12 -4.34
C LEU A 53 -41.92 -22.38 -3.55
N PHE A 54 -40.95 -23.12 -2.99
CA PHE A 54 -41.20 -24.31 -2.18
C PHE A 54 -41.84 -23.99 -0.84
N THR A 55 -41.49 -22.89 -0.20
CA THR A 55 -41.99 -22.51 1.14
C THR A 55 -43.24 -21.64 1.11
N LYS A 56 -43.78 -21.28 -0.08
CA LYS A 56 -44.89 -20.33 -0.28
C LYS A 56 -44.59 -18.91 0.30
N LEU A 57 -43.35 -18.62 0.63
CA LEU A 57 -42.86 -17.32 1.15
C LEU A 57 -42.20 -16.48 0.07
N ALA A 58 -42.51 -16.71 -1.21
CA ALA A 58 -41.87 -16.08 -2.37
C ALA A 58 -41.91 -14.55 -2.30
N ALA A 59 -43.02 -13.96 -1.85
CA ALA A 59 -43.17 -12.50 -1.75
C ALA A 59 -42.13 -11.84 -0.81
N PHE A 60 -41.61 -12.57 0.17
CA PHE A 60 -40.60 -12.09 1.11
C PHE A 60 -39.18 -12.52 0.71
N LEU A 61 -39.01 -13.75 0.25
CA LEU A 61 -37.70 -14.32 -0.07
C LEU A 61 -37.13 -13.81 -1.38
N ILE A 62 -37.93 -13.47 -2.37
CA ILE A 62 -37.45 -12.93 -3.64
C ILE A 62 -36.78 -11.53 -3.44
N PRO A 63 -37.43 -10.54 -2.81
CA PRO A 63 -36.76 -9.25 -2.55
C PRO A 63 -35.50 -9.39 -1.69
N LEU A 64 -35.54 -10.29 -0.69
CA LEU A 64 -34.37 -10.56 0.15
C LEU A 64 -33.20 -11.17 -0.68
N GLY A 65 -33.49 -12.10 -1.58
CA GLY A 65 -32.50 -12.70 -2.48
C GLY A 65 -31.88 -11.68 -3.41
N VAL A 66 -32.66 -10.76 -3.96
CA VAL A 66 -32.16 -9.66 -4.79
C VAL A 66 -31.23 -8.76 -4.00
N LEU A 67 -31.61 -8.38 -2.77
CA LEU A 67 -30.79 -7.54 -1.89
C LEU A 67 -29.45 -8.22 -1.56
N LEU A 68 -29.48 -9.48 -1.16
CA LEU A 68 -28.28 -10.25 -0.83
C LEU A 68 -27.40 -10.53 -2.06
N GLY A 69 -27.98 -10.79 -3.21
CA GLY A 69 -27.26 -10.95 -4.47
C GLY A 69 -26.52 -9.66 -4.87
N LEU A 70 -27.19 -8.52 -4.75
CA LEU A 70 -26.57 -7.21 -5.00
C LEU A 70 -25.44 -6.90 -4.00
N LEU A 71 -25.65 -7.20 -2.72
CA LEU A 71 -24.65 -7.03 -1.68
C LEU A 71 -23.40 -7.89 -1.96
N ALA A 72 -23.59 -9.16 -2.32
CA ALA A 72 -22.50 -10.06 -2.69
C ALA A 72 -21.72 -9.55 -3.91
N ALA A 73 -22.43 -9.08 -4.95
CA ALA A 73 -21.81 -8.47 -6.13
C ALA A 73 -20.95 -7.25 -5.75
N MET A 74 -21.46 -6.35 -4.89
CA MET A 74 -20.70 -5.18 -4.42
C MET A 74 -19.45 -5.56 -3.65
N ILE A 75 -19.53 -6.54 -2.76
CA ILE A 75 -18.39 -7.03 -1.98
C ILE A 75 -17.32 -7.62 -2.91
N LEU A 76 -17.72 -8.49 -3.83
CA LEU A 76 -16.80 -9.11 -4.79
C LEU A 76 -16.18 -8.07 -5.72
N PHE A 77 -16.98 -7.16 -6.26
CA PHE A 77 -16.49 -6.07 -7.10
C PHE A 77 -15.44 -5.23 -6.37
N GLY A 78 -15.71 -4.82 -5.12
CA GLY A 78 -14.74 -4.08 -4.30
C GLY A 78 -13.43 -4.85 -4.07
N ARG A 79 -13.51 -6.18 -3.82
CA ARG A 79 -12.32 -7.02 -3.66
C ARG A 79 -11.49 -7.14 -4.94
N PHE A 80 -12.14 -7.28 -6.10
CA PHE A 80 -11.45 -7.32 -7.38
C PHE A 80 -10.88 -5.95 -7.76
N ALA A 81 -11.61 -4.86 -7.50
CA ALA A 81 -11.14 -3.49 -7.72
C ALA A 81 -9.88 -3.19 -6.90
N GLN A 82 -9.87 -3.55 -5.61
CA GLN A 82 -8.67 -3.40 -4.76
C GLN A 82 -7.48 -4.19 -5.31
N ARG A 83 -7.68 -5.42 -5.77
CA ARG A 83 -6.60 -6.22 -6.37
C ARG A 83 -6.06 -5.57 -7.63
N ALA A 84 -6.94 -5.03 -8.48
CA ALA A 84 -6.55 -4.35 -9.70
C ALA A 84 -5.74 -3.08 -9.41
N GLN A 85 -6.09 -2.30 -8.40
CA GLN A 85 -5.31 -1.13 -7.97
C GLN A 85 -3.90 -1.52 -7.49
N TYR A 86 -3.78 -2.56 -6.67
CA TYR A 86 -2.47 -2.99 -6.19
C TYR A 86 -1.55 -3.45 -7.32
N SER A 87 -2.09 -4.14 -8.33
CA SER A 87 -1.27 -4.61 -9.46
C SER A 87 -0.77 -3.48 -10.36
N MET A 88 -1.46 -2.34 -10.40
CA MET A 88 -1.00 -1.17 -11.17
C MET A 88 0.24 -0.51 -10.55
N ILE A 89 0.40 -0.61 -9.23
CA ILE A 89 1.56 -0.06 -8.52
C ILE A 89 2.65 -1.13 -8.27
N GLU A 90 2.33 -2.41 -8.50
CA GLU A 90 3.26 -3.52 -8.32
C GLU A 90 4.42 -3.38 -9.31
N GLY A 91 5.66 -3.46 -8.80
CA GLY A 91 6.87 -3.26 -9.61
C GLY A 91 7.24 -1.80 -9.87
N GLN A 92 6.47 -0.82 -9.40
CA GLN A 92 6.87 0.58 -9.46
C GLN A 92 7.66 0.98 -8.20
N PRO A 93 8.76 1.74 -8.33
CA PRO A 93 9.47 2.28 -7.17
C PRO A 93 8.55 3.12 -6.29
N GLY A 94 8.55 2.89 -4.98
CA GLY A 94 7.68 3.60 -4.04
C GLY A 94 6.32 2.94 -3.78
N ALA A 95 6.02 1.80 -4.39
CA ALA A 95 4.77 1.07 -4.17
C ALA A 95 4.55 0.70 -2.70
N ALA A 96 5.60 0.22 -2.01
CA ALA A 96 5.50 -0.09 -0.59
C ALA A 96 5.30 1.17 0.25
N ALA A 97 5.93 2.30 -0.10
CA ALA A 97 5.70 3.57 0.60
C ALA A 97 4.23 4.00 0.51
N ALA A 98 3.61 3.89 -0.66
CA ALA A 98 2.20 4.21 -0.86
C ALA A 98 1.29 3.32 0.00
N VAL A 99 1.58 2.01 0.06
CA VAL A 99 0.84 1.07 0.92
C VAL A 99 1.02 1.41 2.40
N LEU A 100 2.24 1.72 2.84
CA LEU A 100 2.51 2.10 4.22
C LEU A 100 1.77 3.37 4.62
N GLN A 101 1.75 4.39 3.76
CA GLN A 101 1.02 5.65 4.00
C GLN A 101 -0.50 5.47 4.04
N GLY A 102 -1.02 4.49 3.28
CA GLY A 102 -2.45 4.13 3.27
C GLY A 102 -2.89 3.25 4.43
N MET A 103 -1.98 2.84 5.35
CA MET A 103 -2.34 1.98 6.47
C MET A 103 -3.23 2.69 7.49
N ARG A 104 -4.27 1.98 7.95
CA ARG A 104 -5.12 2.46 9.03
C ARG A 104 -4.39 2.35 10.37
N GLY A 105 -4.56 3.37 11.21
CA GLY A 105 -3.97 3.43 12.55
C GLY A 105 -2.92 4.52 12.67
N ASN A 106 -2.30 4.61 13.85
CA ASN A 106 -1.32 5.66 14.15
C ASN A 106 0.08 5.21 13.71
N TRP A 107 0.32 5.28 12.39
CA TRP A 107 1.60 4.98 11.77
C TRP A 107 2.32 6.26 11.34
N THR A 108 3.58 6.38 11.68
CA THR A 108 4.47 7.42 11.15
C THR A 108 5.35 6.79 10.09
N VAL A 109 5.13 7.18 8.84
CA VAL A 109 5.87 6.64 7.69
C VAL A 109 6.91 7.65 7.21
N THR A 110 8.15 7.22 7.13
CA THR A 110 9.24 7.97 6.52
C THR A 110 9.67 7.22 5.25
N PRO A 111 9.26 7.69 4.07
CA PRO A 111 9.66 7.07 2.81
C PRO A 111 11.14 7.32 2.53
N ALA A 112 11.77 6.39 1.82
CA ALA A 112 13.13 6.51 1.30
C ALA A 112 14.18 6.93 2.35
N VAL A 113 14.18 6.30 3.54
CA VAL A 113 15.21 6.57 4.57
C VAL A 113 16.60 6.20 4.09
N THR A 114 16.69 5.26 3.15
CA THR A 114 17.92 4.87 2.45
C THR A 114 17.56 4.48 1.03
N ALA A 115 18.35 4.94 0.06
CA ALA A 115 18.21 4.58 -1.34
C ALA A 115 19.57 4.43 -1.99
N ASN A 116 19.68 3.56 -3.01
CA ASN A 116 20.87 3.40 -3.83
C ASN A 116 20.65 3.94 -5.26
N ARG A 117 21.71 3.89 -6.08
CA ARG A 117 21.66 4.35 -7.49
C ARG A 117 20.76 3.48 -8.39
N ASN A 118 20.50 2.25 -7.98
CA ASN A 118 19.66 1.28 -8.72
C ASN A 118 18.19 1.38 -8.36
N LEU A 119 17.77 2.43 -7.63
CA LEU A 119 16.41 2.64 -7.13
C LEU A 119 15.95 1.55 -6.14
N ASP A 120 16.90 0.79 -5.54
CA ASP A 120 16.54 -0.01 -4.38
C ASP A 120 16.37 0.95 -3.19
N VAL A 121 15.24 0.86 -2.50
CA VAL A 121 14.83 1.85 -1.49
C VAL A 121 14.38 1.15 -0.22
N VAL A 122 14.72 1.72 0.93
CA VAL A 122 14.21 1.29 2.23
C VAL A 122 13.29 2.36 2.81
N HIS A 123 12.12 1.96 3.24
CA HIS A 123 11.13 2.79 3.92
C HIS A 123 11.06 2.39 5.40
N ARG A 124 10.77 3.34 6.25
CA ARG A 124 10.59 3.11 7.68
C ARG A 124 9.19 3.52 8.12
N ALA A 125 8.50 2.60 8.78
CA ALA A 125 7.22 2.87 9.43
C ALA A 125 7.35 2.60 10.93
N VAL A 126 6.80 3.48 11.74
CA VAL A 126 6.80 3.38 13.20
C VAL A 126 5.37 3.30 13.69
N GLY A 127 5.08 2.32 14.51
CA GLY A 127 3.74 2.10 15.06
C GLY A 127 3.77 1.29 16.34
N ARG A 128 2.61 0.85 16.81
CA ARG A 128 2.52 0.03 18.03
C ARG A 128 3.31 -1.29 18.02
N PRO A 129 3.54 -1.96 16.89
CA PRO A 129 4.43 -3.12 16.87
C PRO A 129 5.89 -2.80 17.17
N GLY A 130 6.35 -1.62 16.80
CA GLY A 130 7.74 -1.19 16.83
C GLY A 130 8.12 -0.47 15.55
N VAL A 131 9.35 -0.67 15.10
CA VAL A 131 9.85 -0.17 13.83
C VAL A 131 9.69 -1.25 12.76
N VAL A 132 9.14 -0.86 11.62
CA VAL A 132 9.01 -1.73 10.44
C VAL A 132 9.85 -1.12 9.32
N LEU A 133 10.85 -1.86 8.87
CA LEU A 133 11.66 -1.53 7.71
C LEU A 133 11.12 -2.30 6.51
N VAL A 134 10.83 -1.58 5.44
CA VAL A 134 10.30 -2.16 4.21
C VAL A 134 11.20 -1.77 3.06
N GLY A 135 11.80 -2.78 2.43
CA GLY A 135 12.70 -2.59 1.31
C GLY A 135 12.05 -2.97 -0.02
N GLU A 136 12.28 -2.15 -1.02
CA GLU A 136 11.92 -2.37 -2.43
C GLU A 136 13.18 -2.50 -3.27
N GLY A 137 13.27 -3.55 -4.08
CA GLY A 137 14.40 -3.78 -4.98
C GLY A 137 14.81 -5.24 -5.07
N ALA A 138 15.93 -5.50 -5.75
CA ALA A 138 16.44 -6.86 -5.88
C ALA A 138 16.98 -7.40 -4.56
N PRO A 139 16.62 -8.65 -4.16
CA PRO A 139 16.94 -9.21 -2.84
C PRO A 139 18.41 -9.14 -2.48
N SER A 140 19.29 -9.46 -3.43
CA SER A 140 20.74 -9.49 -3.23
C SER A 140 21.34 -8.13 -2.85
N ARG A 141 20.83 -7.05 -3.45
CA ARG A 141 21.31 -5.70 -3.17
C ARG A 141 20.63 -5.07 -1.95
N LEU A 142 19.36 -5.46 -1.75
CA LEU A 142 18.52 -4.91 -0.70
C LEU A 142 18.97 -5.35 0.69
N ALA A 143 19.49 -6.58 0.84
CA ALA A 143 19.94 -7.13 2.11
C ALA A 143 20.96 -6.22 2.82
N GLY A 144 21.94 -5.69 2.10
CA GLY A 144 22.93 -4.76 2.66
C GLY A 144 22.34 -3.43 3.11
N LEU A 145 21.42 -2.87 2.32
CA LEU A 145 20.72 -1.61 2.66
C LEU A 145 19.83 -1.78 3.90
N MET A 146 19.10 -2.88 3.97
CA MET A 146 18.25 -3.21 5.11
C MET A 146 19.06 -3.39 6.39
N ALA A 147 20.16 -4.15 6.33
CA ALA A 147 21.04 -4.37 7.48
C ALA A 147 21.67 -3.06 7.98
N ALA A 148 22.11 -2.19 7.07
CA ALA A 148 22.65 -0.88 7.41
C ALA A 148 21.61 0.01 8.12
N GLU A 149 20.37 0.08 7.58
CA GLU A 149 19.30 0.88 8.16
C GLU A 149 18.81 0.28 9.48
N LYS A 150 18.76 -1.05 9.62
CA LYS A 150 18.48 -1.74 10.88
C LYS A 150 19.49 -1.36 11.96
N LYS A 151 20.80 -1.44 11.65
CA LYS A 151 21.87 -1.07 12.58
C LYS A 151 21.78 0.39 12.99
N LYS A 152 21.47 1.30 12.05
CA LYS A 152 21.28 2.72 12.31
C LYS A 152 20.06 2.98 13.22
N THR A 153 18.95 2.31 12.92
CA THR A 153 17.71 2.41 13.68
C THR A 153 17.88 1.85 15.10
N ALA A 154 18.52 0.69 15.25
CA ALA A 154 18.74 0.02 16.53
C ALA A 154 19.56 0.87 17.53
N ARG A 155 20.45 1.74 17.04
CA ARG A 155 21.22 2.65 17.92
C ARG A 155 20.36 3.68 18.66
N VAL A 156 19.18 3.99 18.08
CA VAL A 156 18.26 5.00 18.64
C VAL A 156 17.03 4.34 19.25
N ALA A 157 16.61 3.23 18.68
CA ALA A 157 15.46 2.45 19.13
C ALA A 157 15.89 1.29 20.03
N HIS A 158 16.53 1.60 21.19
CA HIS A 158 16.89 0.59 22.18
C HIS A 158 15.62 -0.13 22.64
N ASP A 159 15.70 -1.45 22.78
CA ASP A 159 14.64 -2.33 23.28
C ASP A 159 13.32 -2.31 22.48
N VAL A 160 13.36 -1.78 21.27
CA VAL A 160 12.21 -1.75 20.37
C VAL A 160 12.36 -2.81 19.28
N PRO A 161 11.36 -3.67 19.06
CA PRO A 161 11.38 -4.64 17.98
C PRO A 161 11.51 -3.97 16.62
N ILE A 162 12.41 -4.48 15.76
CA ILE A 162 12.57 -4.03 14.38
C ILE A 162 12.19 -5.19 13.47
N PHE A 163 11.13 -5.01 12.70
CA PHE A 163 10.63 -5.98 11.72
C PHE A 163 11.10 -5.58 10.32
N GLU A 164 11.49 -6.58 9.53
CA GLU A 164 12.02 -6.37 8.19
C GLU A 164 11.14 -7.10 7.16
N PHE A 165 10.75 -6.39 6.10
CA PHE A 165 10.02 -6.96 4.97
C PHE A 165 10.69 -6.52 3.68
N GLN A 166 10.93 -7.47 2.79
CA GLN A 166 11.33 -7.19 1.42
C GLN A 166 10.10 -7.33 0.53
N VAL A 167 9.82 -6.30 -0.27
CA VAL A 167 8.64 -6.25 -1.13
C VAL A 167 9.04 -6.51 -2.57
N GLY A 168 8.30 -7.41 -3.20
CA GLY A 168 8.51 -7.81 -4.59
C GLY A 168 7.83 -9.14 -4.89
N ASN A 169 8.13 -9.71 -6.06
CA ASN A 169 7.55 -10.94 -6.56
C ASN A 169 8.53 -12.12 -6.59
N GLU A 170 9.77 -11.92 -6.13
CA GLU A 170 10.79 -12.97 -6.07
C GLU A 170 10.62 -13.83 -4.82
N GLU A 171 11.31 -14.98 -4.81
CA GLU A 171 11.26 -15.90 -3.68
C GLU A 171 11.76 -15.22 -2.39
N GLY A 172 11.02 -15.41 -1.30
CA GLY A 172 11.30 -14.76 -0.01
C GLY A 172 10.74 -13.33 0.13
N GLN A 173 10.30 -12.70 -0.94
CA GLN A 173 9.67 -11.38 -0.90
C GLN A 173 8.18 -11.44 -0.58
N VAL A 174 7.65 -10.32 -0.12
CA VAL A 174 6.23 -10.13 0.19
C VAL A 174 5.59 -9.33 -0.95
N PRO A 175 4.59 -9.88 -1.65
CA PRO A 175 3.85 -9.10 -2.63
C PRO A 175 3.22 -7.85 -2.00
N VAL A 176 3.24 -6.73 -2.72
CA VAL A 176 2.73 -5.42 -2.27
C VAL A 176 1.30 -5.52 -1.69
N ASN A 177 0.44 -6.31 -2.33
CA ASN A 177 -0.96 -6.52 -1.92
C ASN A 177 -1.12 -7.26 -0.58
N ARG A 178 -0.08 -7.98 -0.12
CA ARG A 178 -0.08 -8.71 1.17
C ARG A 178 0.67 -7.96 2.27
N LEU A 179 1.42 -6.91 1.93
CA LEU A 179 2.27 -6.17 2.86
C LEU A 179 1.45 -5.62 4.04
N GLN A 180 0.39 -4.87 3.75
CA GLN A 180 -0.47 -4.28 4.78
C GLN A 180 -1.01 -5.34 5.76
N ARG A 181 -1.48 -6.49 5.24
CA ARG A 181 -2.00 -7.58 6.08
C ARG A 181 -0.93 -8.21 6.95
N LYS A 182 0.31 -8.38 6.43
CA LYS A 182 1.43 -8.90 7.22
C LYS A 182 1.80 -7.95 8.35
N ILE A 183 1.90 -6.66 8.08
CA ILE A 183 2.21 -5.64 9.09
C ILE A 183 1.08 -5.53 10.15
N ALA A 184 -0.19 -5.59 9.73
CA ALA A 184 -1.33 -5.51 10.63
C ALA A 184 -1.43 -6.70 11.62
N ARG A 185 -0.78 -7.83 11.32
CA ARG A 185 -0.73 -9.02 12.18
C ARG A 185 0.41 -9.01 13.19
N LEU A 186 1.30 -8.01 13.14
CA LEU A 186 2.39 -7.89 14.09
C LEU A 186 1.86 -7.62 15.50
N PRO A 187 2.52 -8.15 16.54
CA PRO A 187 2.14 -7.92 17.93
C PRO A 187 2.28 -6.44 18.28
N ARG A 188 1.41 -5.94 19.15
CA ARG A 188 1.43 -4.56 19.63
C ARG A 188 2.31 -4.46 20.87
N ASN A 189 3.58 -4.18 20.71
CA ASN A 189 4.58 -4.18 21.78
C ASN A 189 4.71 -2.82 22.49
N LEU A 190 4.25 -1.72 21.83
CA LEU A 190 4.44 -0.36 22.35
C LEU A 190 3.11 0.30 22.72
N SER A 191 3.15 1.13 23.77
CA SER A 191 2.06 2.07 24.07
C SER A 191 2.05 3.25 23.11
N ALA A 192 0.96 4.01 23.08
CA ALA A 192 0.86 5.20 22.21
C ALA A 192 1.91 6.27 22.57
N THR A 193 2.20 6.44 23.85
CA THR A 193 3.23 7.36 24.35
C THR A 193 4.63 6.92 23.93
N ALA A 194 4.95 5.62 24.06
CA ALA A 194 6.23 5.07 23.63
C ALA A 194 6.46 5.21 22.11
N VAL A 195 5.39 5.08 21.29
CA VAL A 195 5.47 5.33 19.84
C VAL A 195 5.78 6.80 19.56
N SER A 196 5.18 7.75 20.29
CA SER A 196 5.44 9.18 20.11
C SER A 196 6.88 9.53 20.46
N ASP A 197 7.38 9.03 21.56
CA ASP A 197 8.77 9.23 22.02
C ASP A 197 9.78 8.61 21.04
N LEU A 198 9.50 7.40 20.57
CA LEU A 198 10.30 6.73 19.56
C LEU A 198 10.36 7.55 18.26
N ASN A 199 9.22 8.09 17.80
CA ASN A 199 9.17 8.95 16.63
C ASN A 199 10.01 10.21 16.80
N TYR A 200 9.97 10.84 17.98
CA TYR A 200 10.79 12.00 18.28
C TYR A 200 12.28 11.69 18.17
N ARG A 201 12.73 10.59 18.78
CA ARG A 201 14.13 10.13 18.70
C ARG A 201 14.55 9.79 17.26
N LEU A 202 13.70 9.12 16.49
CA LEU A 202 13.99 8.72 15.11
C LEU A 202 13.99 9.89 14.12
N LYS A 203 13.36 11.04 14.44
CA LYS A 203 13.44 12.27 13.63
C LYS A 203 14.87 12.80 13.53
N ALA A 204 15.71 12.55 14.53
CA ALA A 204 17.12 12.95 14.52
C ALA A 204 17.95 12.14 13.49
N LEU A 205 17.46 10.99 13.03
CA LEU A 205 18.11 10.20 11.99
C LEU A 205 17.79 10.81 10.62
N GLN A 206 18.76 11.49 10.04
CA GLN A 206 18.61 12.01 8.68
C GLN A 206 18.54 10.86 7.66
N PRO A 207 17.68 10.99 6.62
CA PRO A 207 17.68 10.05 5.52
C PRO A 207 19.05 10.01 4.85
N SER A 208 19.63 8.83 4.70
CA SER A 208 20.89 8.67 3.96
C SER A 208 20.59 8.41 2.49
N MET A 209 20.13 9.44 1.78
CA MET A 209 20.16 9.40 0.31
C MET A 209 21.61 9.52 -0.14
N GLN A 210 22.12 8.49 -0.78
CA GLN A 210 23.35 8.61 -1.55
C GLN A 210 23.05 9.41 -2.81
N MET A 211 23.03 10.74 -2.69
CA MET A 211 23.05 11.57 -3.87
C MET A 211 24.29 11.24 -4.68
N PRO A 212 24.18 11.08 -6.01
CA PRO A 212 25.35 10.88 -6.86
C PRO A 212 26.33 12.03 -6.59
N LYS A 213 27.52 11.72 -6.10
CA LYS A 213 28.65 12.66 -6.10
C LYS A 213 29.18 12.74 -7.53
N GLY A 214 28.33 13.23 -8.45
CA GLY A 214 28.79 13.64 -9.77
C GLY A 214 29.43 15.02 -9.68
N PRO A 215 30.38 15.37 -10.57
CA PRO A 215 30.85 16.72 -10.64
C PRO A 215 29.68 17.65 -10.96
N LEU A 216 29.48 18.66 -10.10
CA LEU A 216 28.48 19.70 -10.34
C LEU A 216 28.72 20.28 -11.73
N PRO A 217 27.69 20.45 -12.58
CA PRO A 217 27.87 21.12 -13.87
C PRO A 217 28.58 22.46 -13.64
N LYS A 218 29.66 22.70 -14.40
CA LYS A 218 30.36 23.97 -14.35
C LYS A 218 29.36 25.08 -14.66
N GLY A 219 28.98 25.86 -13.65
CA GLY A 219 27.99 26.93 -13.79
C GLY A 219 26.86 26.95 -12.74
N ALA A 220 26.66 25.88 -11.95
CA ALA A 220 25.72 25.91 -10.85
C ALA A 220 26.29 26.75 -9.69
N ARG A 221 25.93 28.04 -9.66
CA ARG A 221 26.22 28.91 -8.51
C ARG A 221 25.42 28.38 -7.32
N GLN A 222 26.11 27.97 -6.26
CA GLN A 222 25.45 27.71 -4.98
C GLN A 222 24.71 28.97 -4.52
N PRO A 223 23.44 28.86 -4.10
CA PRO A 223 22.77 30.00 -3.46
C PRO A 223 23.60 30.44 -2.25
N ARG A 224 24.11 31.67 -2.26
CA ARG A 224 24.77 32.24 -1.09
C ARG A 224 23.72 32.36 0.01
N MET A 225 23.88 31.60 1.10
CA MET A 225 23.10 31.84 2.31
C MET A 225 23.31 33.28 2.78
N PRO A 226 22.25 34.04 3.08
CA PRO A 226 22.41 35.36 3.69
C PRO A 226 23.14 35.22 5.04
N ARG A 227 24.23 35.93 5.20
CA ARG A 227 24.90 36.03 6.51
C ARG A 227 23.95 36.72 7.48
N PRO A 228 23.72 36.17 8.70
CA PRO A 228 22.95 36.87 9.72
C PRO A 228 23.67 38.17 10.06
N LYS A 229 22.99 39.30 9.94
CA LYS A 229 23.48 40.57 10.45
C LYS A 229 23.46 40.50 11.99
N VAL A 230 24.62 40.36 12.60
CA VAL A 230 24.78 40.58 14.03
C VAL A 230 24.61 42.08 14.26
N ARG A 231 23.61 42.43 15.05
CA ARG A 231 23.37 43.78 15.61
C ARG A 231 23.90 43.76 17.05
#